data_02e4019b5465bad397ba2d8f818bb6bc
#
_entry.id   02e4019b5465bad397ba2d8f818bb6bc
#
_cell.length_a   1.000
_cell.length_b   1.000
_cell.length_c   1.000
_cell.angle_alpha   90.00
_cell.angle_beta   90.00
_cell.angle_gamma   90.00
#
_symmetry.space_group_name_H-M   'P 1'
#
loop_
_entity.id
_entity.type
_entity.pdbx_description
1 polymer ?
#
loop_
_entity_poly.entity_id
_entity_poly.type
_entity_poly.pdbx_seq_one_letter_code
_entity_poly.pdbx_strand_id
1 'polypeptide(L)'
;MDLFDYMREQNMEKEAPLASRLRPTTLEEVVGQQHIIGKDKLLYRAIKADKLSSVIFYGPPGTGKTTLAKVIANTTSAEFTQINATTAGKKDMEEVINKAKEMQGMYRKKTILFVDEIHRFNKGQQDYLLPFVEDGTIILIGATTENPYFEVNGALLSRSSIFELQPLAKEDIKTLITRAVYDTVKGMGSYQAVIDEDALEFLADISGGDARSALNAVELGILTTERSADGKIRITLDVASECIQKRVVKYDKTGDNHYDTISAFIKSMRGSDPDAAVYYLAKMLYAGEDIKFIARRIMICASEDVGNADPMALTVAVSASQAVERIGMPEAQIILSQAVTYVATAPKSNAACNAIFDAMASVKHTKTTVPSHLQDAHYKGAQKLGHGIGYKYAHNYPHHYVEQQYLPDEIVGEKFYVPSENGHEKEIKEWMRYIRENQ
;
A
#
# COMPACT_ATOMS: atom_id res chain seq x y z
N MET A 1 -8.18 -21.90 36.67
CA MET A 1 -9.16 -21.74 35.60
C MET A 1 -10.42 -22.41 36.08
N ASP A 2 -11.48 -21.64 36.33
CA ASP A 2 -12.76 -22.18 36.79
C ASP A 2 -13.50 -22.80 35.57
N LEU A 3 -14.36 -23.79 35.81
CA LEU A 3 -15.16 -24.43 34.76
C LEU A 3 -15.98 -23.41 33.97
N PHE A 4 -16.44 -22.34 34.60
CA PHE A 4 -17.12 -21.23 33.98
C PHE A 4 -16.22 -20.42 33.06
N ASP A 5 -14.96 -20.20 33.41
CA ASP A 5 -13.98 -19.54 32.54
C ASP A 5 -13.68 -20.37 31.30
N TYR A 6 -13.53 -21.69 31.47
CA TYR A 6 -13.33 -22.61 30.34
C TYR A 6 -14.53 -22.69 29.41
N MET A 7 -15.76 -22.75 29.94
CA MET A 7 -16.98 -22.73 29.15
C MET A 7 -17.17 -21.37 28.42
N ARG A 8 -16.79 -20.28 29.08
CA ARG A 8 -16.84 -18.95 28.53
C ARG A 8 -15.83 -18.79 27.36
N GLU A 9 -14.61 -19.28 27.51
CA GLU A 9 -13.61 -19.29 26.42
C GLU A 9 -14.08 -20.14 25.23
N GLN A 10 -14.60 -21.34 25.45
CA GLN A 10 -15.15 -22.19 24.38
C GLN A 10 -16.34 -21.56 23.65
N ASN A 11 -17.23 -20.88 24.37
CA ASN A 11 -18.36 -20.19 23.75
C ASN A 11 -17.89 -18.94 22.97
N MET A 12 -16.94 -18.19 23.54
CA MET A 12 -16.33 -17.03 22.84
C MET A 12 -15.61 -17.42 21.55
N GLU A 13 -14.94 -18.59 21.53
CA GLU A 13 -14.30 -19.09 20.30
C GLU A 13 -15.33 -19.46 19.23
N LYS A 14 -16.47 -20.04 19.60
CA LYS A 14 -17.54 -20.41 18.67
C LYS A 14 -18.34 -19.21 18.14
N GLU A 15 -18.49 -18.18 18.97
CA GLU A 15 -19.19 -16.94 18.65
C GLU A 15 -18.27 -15.88 17.97
N ALA A 16 -16.95 -16.14 17.93
CA ALA A 16 -16.02 -15.23 17.27
C ALA A 16 -16.34 -15.10 15.76
N PRO A 17 -16.18 -13.92 15.15
CA PRO A 17 -16.35 -13.73 13.73
C PRO A 17 -15.57 -14.75 12.88
N LEU A 18 -16.14 -15.22 11.80
CA LEU A 18 -15.57 -16.25 10.93
C LEU A 18 -14.14 -15.96 10.51
N ALA A 19 -13.83 -14.70 10.18
CA ALA A 19 -12.48 -14.24 9.87
C ALA A 19 -11.48 -14.44 11.05
N SER A 20 -11.95 -14.54 12.28
CA SER A 20 -11.12 -14.85 13.46
C SER A 20 -10.98 -16.35 13.68
N ARG A 21 -12.05 -17.12 13.49
CA ARG A 21 -12.05 -18.58 13.65
C ARG A 21 -11.18 -19.28 12.61
N LEU A 22 -11.21 -18.80 11.36
CA LEU A 22 -10.42 -19.35 10.25
C LEU A 22 -8.94 -18.96 10.26
N ARG A 23 -8.48 -18.21 11.26
CA ARG A 23 -7.06 -17.85 11.33
C ARG A 23 -6.20 -19.11 11.36
N PRO A 24 -5.16 -19.17 10.52
CA PRO A 24 -4.18 -20.24 10.56
C PRO A 24 -3.46 -20.26 11.91
N THR A 25 -3.12 -21.45 12.36
CA THR A 25 -2.34 -21.69 13.58
C THR A 25 -0.89 -22.05 13.28
N THR A 26 -0.61 -22.51 12.07
CA THR A 26 0.73 -22.89 11.58
C THR A 26 1.09 -22.10 10.31
N LEU A 27 2.40 -22.06 9.98
CA LEU A 27 2.88 -21.38 8.77
C LEU A 27 2.36 -22.06 7.50
N GLU A 28 2.16 -23.36 7.53
CA GLU A 28 1.68 -24.17 6.42
C GLU A 28 0.21 -23.90 6.08
N GLU A 29 -0.57 -23.48 7.07
CA GLU A 29 -1.98 -23.09 6.88
C GLU A 29 -2.15 -21.69 6.28
N VAL A 30 -1.11 -20.85 6.30
CA VAL A 30 -1.18 -19.47 5.80
C VAL A 30 -1.35 -19.49 4.29
N VAL A 31 -2.37 -18.81 3.82
CA VAL A 31 -2.67 -18.64 2.39
C VAL A 31 -2.07 -17.34 1.89
N GLY A 32 -1.42 -17.38 0.73
CA GLY A 32 -0.76 -16.23 0.13
C GLY A 32 0.58 -15.86 0.77
N GLN A 33 1.10 -14.68 0.49
CA GLN A 33 2.35 -14.10 1.03
C GLN A 33 3.62 -14.94 0.80
N GLN A 34 3.65 -15.80 -0.21
CA GLN A 34 4.75 -16.72 -0.46
C GLN A 34 6.10 -16.02 -0.73
N HIS A 35 6.07 -14.75 -1.14
CA HIS A 35 7.26 -13.93 -1.34
C HIS A 35 8.02 -13.63 -0.03
N ILE A 36 7.38 -13.74 1.14
CA ILE A 36 7.99 -13.52 2.46
C ILE A 36 8.01 -14.76 3.34
N ILE A 37 7.01 -15.67 3.22
CA ILE A 37 6.91 -16.88 4.06
C ILE A 37 7.16 -18.18 3.31
N GLY A 38 7.57 -18.14 2.03
CA GLY A 38 8.01 -19.31 1.30
C GLY A 38 9.15 -20.04 2.04
N LYS A 39 9.26 -21.35 1.90
CA LYS A 39 10.24 -22.20 2.67
C LYS A 39 11.70 -21.75 2.50
N ASP A 40 12.03 -21.14 1.37
CA ASP A 40 13.34 -20.57 1.03
C ASP A 40 13.58 -19.16 1.59
N LYS A 41 12.54 -18.49 2.11
CA LYS A 41 12.59 -17.09 2.52
C LYS A 41 13.18 -16.91 3.90
N LEU A 42 13.79 -15.72 4.12
CA LEU A 42 14.46 -15.37 5.36
C LEU A 42 13.53 -15.50 6.57
N LEU A 43 12.31 -14.94 6.48
CA LEU A 43 11.36 -14.94 7.58
C LEU A 43 10.97 -16.36 7.99
N TYR A 44 10.65 -17.24 7.02
CA TYR A 44 10.33 -18.65 7.32
C TYR A 44 11.47 -19.36 8.06
N ARG A 45 12.71 -19.21 7.56
CA ARG A 45 13.89 -19.85 8.16
C ARG A 45 14.17 -19.30 9.57
N ALA A 46 14.00 -17.98 9.78
CA ALA A 46 14.20 -17.35 11.09
C ALA A 46 13.18 -17.85 12.13
N ILE A 47 11.91 -18.02 11.72
CA ILE A 47 10.83 -18.57 12.56
C ILE A 47 11.13 -20.02 12.94
N LYS A 48 11.45 -20.87 11.95
CA LYS A 48 11.75 -22.30 12.19
C LYS A 48 13.00 -22.53 13.04
N ALA A 49 13.96 -21.61 12.98
CA ALA A 49 15.18 -21.66 13.81
C ALA A 49 15.02 -21.03 15.19
N ASP A 50 13.84 -20.48 15.54
CA ASP A 50 13.60 -19.69 16.76
C ASP A 50 14.62 -18.53 16.97
N LYS A 51 15.01 -17.91 15.84
CA LYS A 51 15.97 -16.80 15.76
C LYS A 51 15.35 -15.54 15.17
N LEU A 52 14.07 -15.32 15.49
CA LEU A 52 13.37 -14.13 15.02
C LEU A 52 13.96 -12.88 15.67
N SER A 53 14.27 -11.87 14.86
CA SER A 53 14.51 -10.48 15.26
C SER A 53 13.21 -9.68 15.19
N SER A 54 13.24 -8.43 15.65
CA SER A 54 12.08 -7.54 15.48
C SER A 54 11.70 -7.32 14.01
N VAL A 55 10.40 -7.17 13.76
CA VAL A 55 9.82 -7.15 12.42
C VAL A 55 8.78 -6.04 12.32
N ILE A 56 8.71 -5.37 11.19
CA ILE A 56 7.60 -4.48 10.84
C ILE A 56 6.88 -5.05 9.62
N PHE A 57 5.61 -5.38 9.79
CA PHE A 57 4.70 -5.76 8.71
C PHE A 57 3.92 -4.55 8.23
N TYR A 58 4.00 -4.22 6.94
CA TYR A 58 3.17 -3.16 6.36
C TYR A 58 2.43 -3.64 5.13
N GLY A 59 1.34 -2.98 4.79
CA GLY A 59 0.52 -3.31 3.62
C GLY A 59 -0.97 -3.10 3.87
N PRO A 60 -1.82 -3.28 2.86
CA PRO A 60 -3.26 -3.02 2.92
C PRO A 60 -3.98 -3.79 4.04
N PRO A 61 -5.18 -3.35 4.47
CA PRO A 61 -5.99 -4.10 5.41
C PRO A 61 -6.35 -5.49 4.88
N GLY A 62 -6.63 -6.44 5.77
CA GLY A 62 -7.06 -7.79 5.40
C GLY A 62 -6.02 -8.72 4.79
N THR A 63 -4.76 -8.27 4.62
CA THR A 63 -3.65 -9.06 4.04
C THR A 63 -3.00 -10.08 4.98
N GLY A 64 -3.40 -10.10 6.27
CA GLY A 64 -2.97 -11.11 7.22
C GLY A 64 -1.87 -10.69 8.20
N LYS A 65 -1.55 -9.39 8.38
CA LYS A 65 -0.51 -8.89 9.31
C LYS A 65 -0.66 -9.45 10.73
N THR A 66 -1.82 -9.26 11.35
CA THR A 66 -2.12 -9.78 12.70
C THR A 66 -2.13 -11.31 12.74
N THR A 67 -2.60 -11.94 11.66
CA THR A 67 -2.61 -13.40 11.50
C THR A 67 -1.20 -13.96 11.50
N LEU A 68 -0.32 -13.38 10.70
CA LEU A 68 1.07 -13.82 10.59
C LEU A 68 1.82 -13.65 11.91
N ALA A 69 1.59 -12.54 12.64
CA ALA A 69 2.16 -12.33 13.97
C ALA A 69 1.76 -13.43 14.96
N LYS A 70 0.48 -13.85 14.96
CA LYS A 70 0.00 -14.96 15.82
C LYS A 70 0.59 -16.30 15.40
N VAL A 71 0.67 -16.59 14.12
CA VAL A 71 1.30 -17.81 13.59
C VAL A 71 2.78 -17.90 13.99
N ILE A 72 3.49 -16.78 13.91
CA ILE A 72 4.88 -16.67 14.37
C ILE A 72 4.98 -17.01 15.86
N ALA A 73 4.12 -16.41 16.68
CA ALA A 73 4.10 -16.67 18.12
C ALA A 73 3.81 -18.13 18.46
N ASN A 74 2.84 -18.75 17.76
CA ASN A 74 2.50 -20.17 17.95
C ASN A 74 3.63 -21.12 17.50
N THR A 75 4.46 -20.68 16.53
CA THR A 75 5.55 -21.51 16.01
C THR A 75 6.83 -21.38 16.83
N THR A 76 6.99 -20.26 17.54
CA THR A 76 8.12 -19.98 18.42
C THR A 76 7.78 -20.32 19.87
N SER A 77 8.79 -20.45 20.73
CA SER A 77 8.60 -20.68 22.17
C SER A 77 8.33 -19.39 22.96
N ALA A 78 8.11 -18.28 22.29
CA ALA A 78 7.92 -16.97 22.90
C ALA A 78 6.52 -16.77 23.50
N GLU A 79 6.42 -15.96 24.55
CA GLU A 79 5.14 -15.45 25.05
C GLU A 79 4.61 -14.37 24.09
N PHE A 80 3.31 -14.40 23.79
CA PHE A 80 2.70 -13.42 22.88
C PHE A 80 1.85 -12.42 23.65
N THR A 81 2.16 -11.15 23.49
CA THR A 81 1.35 -10.06 24.03
C THR A 81 0.99 -9.10 22.89
N GLN A 82 -0.28 -8.72 22.82
CA GLN A 82 -0.79 -7.82 21.80
C GLN A 82 -1.27 -6.52 22.42
N ILE A 83 -0.88 -5.39 21.84
CA ILE A 83 -1.43 -4.07 22.14
C ILE A 83 -1.88 -3.40 20.83
N ASN A 84 -2.89 -2.54 20.93
CA ASN A 84 -3.34 -1.72 19.81
C ASN A 84 -2.91 -0.27 20.06
N ALA A 85 -2.12 0.30 19.17
CA ALA A 85 -1.58 1.64 19.33
C ALA A 85 -2.64 2.75 19.32
N THR A 86 -3.86 2.48 18.84
CA THR A 86 -4.96 3.45 18.88
C THR A 86 -5.56 3.64 20.28
N THR A 87 -5.44 2.63 21.15
CA THR A 87 -6.06 2.64 22.49
C THR A 87 -5.03 2.54 23.62
N ALA A 88 -3.84 2.00 23.34
CA ALA A 88 -2.81 1.76 24.35
C ALA A 88 -2.09 3.05 24.75
N GLY A 89 -2.00 3.26 26.07
CA GLY A 89 -1.22 4.32 26.68
C GLY A 89 0.14 3.86 27.21
N LYS A 90 0.86 4.77 27.85
CA LYS A 90 2.17 4.48 28.44
C LYS A 90 2.11 3.39 29.51
N LYS A 91 1.04 3.36 30.31
CA LYS A 91 0.85 2.35 31.38
C LYS A 91 0.73 0.93 30.81
N ASP A 92 -0.02 0.76 29.72
CA ASP A 92 -0.19 -0.55 29.09
C ASP A 92 1.15 -1.07 28.57
N MET A 93 1.99 -0.19 28.04
CA MET A 93 3.34 -0.52 27.58
C MET A 93 4.24 -0.91 28.76
N GLU A 94 4.18 -0.18 29.88
CA GLU A 94 4.93 -0.48 31.10
C GLU A 94 4.56 -1.84 31.68
N GLU A 95 3.27 -2.19 31.73
CA GLU A 95 2.79 -3.50 32.20
C GLU A 95 3.34 -4.64 31.34
N VAL A 96 3.28 -4.48 30.00
CA VAL A 96 3.82 -5.49 29.08
C VAL A 96 5.33 -5.66 29.24
N ILE A 97 6.08 -4.58 29.37
CA ILE A 97 7.53 -4.63 29.55
C ILE A 97 7.89 -5.29 30.89
N ASN A 98 7.19 -4.95 31.97
CA ASN A 98 7.41 -5.58 33.28
C ASN A 98 7.13 -7.07 33.22
N LYS A 99 6.02 -7.50 32.62
CA LYS A 99 5.72 -8.92 32.39
C LYS A 99 6.79 -9.61 31.55
N ALA A 100 7.30 -8.95 30.50
CA ALA A 100 8.35 -9.49 29.64
C ALA A 100 9.66 -9.72 30.43
N LYS A 101 10.04 -8.78 31.30
CA LYS A 101 11.21 -8.94 32.21
C LYS A 101 11.04 -10.10 33.19
N GLU A 102 9.86 -10.26 33.77
CA GLU A 102 9.54 -11.39 34.64
C GLU A 102 9.65 -12.72 33.89
N MET A 103 9.06 -12.82 32.70
CA MET A 103 9.12 -14.01 31.86
C MET A 103 10.55 -14.37 31.46
N GLN A 104 11.36 -13.38 31.15
CA GLN A 104 12.77 -13.58 30.80
C GLN A 104 13.59 -14.00 32.02
N GLY A 105 13.38 -13.34 33.17
CA GLY A 105 14.13 -13.61 34.41
C GLY A 105 13.79 -14.96 35.07
N MET A 106 12.49 -15.28 35.18
CA MET A 106 12.03 -16.50 35.88
C MET A 106 12.01 -17.74 34.99
N TYR A 107 11.60 -17.57 33.71
CA TYR A 107 11.32 -18.69 32.82
C TYR A 107 12.27 -18.78 31.62
N ARG A 108 13.20 -17.83 31.45
CA ARG A 108 14.09 -17.70 30.29
C ARG A 108 13.30 -17.68 28.97
N LYS A 109 12.07 -17.21 29.02
CA LYS A 109 11.16 -17.18 27.88
C LYS A 109 11.17 -15.79 27.25
N LYS A 110 11.31 -15.72 25.92
CA LYS A 110 11.23 -14.46 25.17
C LYS A 110 9.79 -13.99 25.09
N THR A 111 9.57 -12.70 24.95
CA THR A 111 8.24 -12.11 24.72
C THR A 111 8.18 -11.46 23.37
N ILE A 112 7.21 -11.87 22.56
CA ILE A 112 6.84 -11.17 21.34
C ILE A 112 5.78 -10.13 21.70
N LEU A 113 6.12 -8.85 21.51
CA LEU A 113 5.16 -7.75 21.61
C LEU A 113 4.65 -7.41 20.22
N PHE A 114 3.39 -7.73 19.95
CA PHE A 114 2.70 -7.33 18.74
C PHE A 114 2.01 -5.98 18.95
N VAL A 115 2.38 -4.98 18.14
CA VAL A 115 1.80 -3.64 18.16
C VAL A 115 1.01 -3.45 16.86
N ASP A 116 -0.32 -3.48 16.98
CA ASP A 116 -1.21 -3.20 15.85
C ASP A 116 -1.32 -1.70 15.63
N GLU A 117 -1.31 -1.26 14.37
CA GLU A 117 -1.33 0.15 13.92
C GLU A 117 -0.20 0.99 14.55
N ILE A 118 1.04 0.47 14.56
CA ILE A 118 2.21 1.08 15.23
C ILE A 118 2.44 2.56 14.83
N HIS A 119 2.01 2.97 13.65
CA HIS A 119 2.07 4.37 13.20
C HIS A 119 1.21 5.33 14.06
N ARG A 120 0.28 4.82 14.86
CA ARG A 120 -0.52 5.61 15.80
C ARG A 120 0.22 5.95 17.08
N PHE A 121 1.29 5.26 17.39
CA PHE A 121 2.17 5.67 18.48
C PHE A 121 2.92 6.94 18.13
N ASN A 122 2.92 7.92 19.05
CA ASN A 122 3.77 9.09 18.91
C ASN A 122 5.27 8.74 19.07
N LYS A 123 6.16 9.65 18.70
CA LYS A 123 7.61 9.43 18.76
C LYS A 123 8.09 8.99 20.14
N GLY A 124 7.58 9.61 21.22
CA GLY A 124 7.97 9.26 22.59
C GLY A 124 7.54 7.84 23.00
N GLN A 125 6.40 7.35 22.50
CA GLN A 125 5.96 5.98 22.73
C GLN A 125 6.81 4.97 21.94
N GLN A 126 7.17 5.31 20.71
CA GLN A 126 8.08 4.48 19.91
C GLN A 126 9.50 4.45 20.51
N ASP A 127 10.00 5.59 20.98
CA ASP A 127 11.31 5.69 21.66
C ASP A 127 11.33 4.90 22.96
N TYR A 128 10.21 4.83 23.69
CA TYR A 128 10.10 4.03 24.91
C TYR A 128 10.34 2.53 24.70
N LEU A 129 9.98 1.99 23.54
CA LEU A 129 10.20 0.57 23.21
C LEU A 129 11.66 0.26 22.86
N LEU A 130 12.43 1.25 22.43
CA LEU A 130 13.76 1.08 21.85
C LEU A 130 14.74 0.31 22.76
N PRO A 131 14.91 0.68 24.05
CA PRO A 131 15.85 -0.02 24.94
C PRO A 131 15.52 -1.52 25.07
N PHE A 132 14.23 -1.86 25.09
CA PHE A 132 13.77 -3.25 25.30
C PHE A 132 13.83 -4.10 24.03
N VAL A 133 13.86 -3.46 22.86
CA VAL A 133 14.17 -4.09 21.57
C VAL A 133 15.68 -4.32 21.46
N GLU A 134 16.50 -3.36 21.92
CA GLU A 134 17.96 -3.44 21.88
C GLU A 134 18.54 -4.51 22.80
N ASP A 135 18.04 -4.59 24.02
CA ASP A 135 18.51 -5.58 25.01
C ASP A 135 17.86 -6.95 24.85
N GLY A 136 16.90 -7.09 23.94
CA GLY A 136 16.20 -8.34 23.66
C GLY A 136 15.17 -8.75 24.71
N THR A 137 14.75 -7.84 25.59
CA THR A 137 13.63 -8.07 26.54
C THR A 137 12.36 -8.39 25.76
N ILE A 138 12.14 -7.72 24.62
CA ILE A 138 11.04 -8.01 23.72
C ILE A 138 11.54 -8.21 22.28
N ILE A 139 10.80 -9.02 21.54
CA ILE A 139 10.83 -9.07 20.08
C ILE A 139 9.62 -8.27 19.60
N LEU A 140 9.86 -7.12 18.98
CA LEU A 140 8.78 -6.27 18.46
C LEU A 140 8.28 -6.83 17.13
N ILE A 141 6.97 -7.03 16.99
CA ILE A 141 6.29 -7.20 15.71
C ILE A 141 5.32 -6.01 15.54
N GLY A 142 5.72 -5.01 14.77
CA GLY A 142 4.85 -3.89 14.44
C GLY A 142 4.00 -4.19 13.21
N ALA A 143 2.73 -3.78 13.21
CA ALA A 143 1.86 -3.83 12.04
C ALA A 143 1.36 -2.43 11.69
N THR A 144 1.33 -2.10 10.40
CA THR A 144 0.82 -0.81 9.90
C THR A 144 0.22 -0.94 8.51
N THR A 145 -0.73 -0.07 8.19
CA THR A 145 -1.25 0.11 6.83
C THR A 145 -0.48 1.20 6.07
N GLU A 146 0.29 2.03 6.79
CA GLU A 146 1.04 3.14 6.25
C GLU A 146 2.49 2.74 5.91
N ASN A 147 3.18 3.56 5.11
CA ASN A 147 4.58 3.31 4.79
C ASN A 147 5.46 3.52 6.05
N PRO A 148 6.12 2.47 6.55
CA PRO A 148 6.86 2.53 7.81
C PRO A 148 8.05 3.50 7.76
N TYR A 149 8.61 3.77 6.61
CA TYR A 149 9.73 4.70 6.46
C TYR A 149 9.38 6.16 6.78
N PHE A 150 8.09 6.52 6.75
CA PHE A 150 7.62 7.86 7.12
C PHE A 150 7.06 7.91 8.54
N GLU A 151 6.47 6.81 9.01
CA GLU A 151 5.64 6.82 10.22
C GLU A 151 6.32 6.15 11.42
N VAL A 152 7.28 5.25 11.19
CA VAL A 152 7.99 4.57 12.27
C VAL A 152 9.37 5.20 12.49
N ASN A 153 9.75 5.34 13.76
CA ASN A 153 11.04 5.91 14.14
C ASN A 153 12.20 5.16 13.47
N GLY A 154 13.10 5.91 12.84
CA GLY A 154 14.28 5.36 12.15
C GLY A 154 15.15 4.46 13.03
N ALA A 155 15.20 4.70 14.34
CA ALA A 155 15.93 3.87 15.28
C ALA A 155 15.27 2.49 15.48
N LEU A 156 13.95 2.38 15.49
CA LEU A 156 13.23 1.09 15.48
C LEU A 156 13.38 0.38 14.13
N LEU A 157 13.28 1.11 13.01
CA LEU A 157 13.46 0.55 11.68
C LEU A 157 14.83 -0.07 11.49
N SER A 158 15.89 0.59 11.95
CA SER A 158 17.27 0.08 11.83
C SER A 158 17.50 -1.24 12.60
N ARG A 159 16.62 -1.58 13.54
CA ARG A 159 16.67 -2.80 14.37
C ARG A 159 15.60 -3.81 14.00
N SER A 160 14.84 -3.55 12.98
CA SER A 160 13.73 -4.39 12.54
C SER A 160 13.89 -4.79 11.07
N SER A 161 13.48 -6.00 10.74
CA SER A 161 13.29 -6.40 9.35
C SER A 161 11.92 -5.93 8.86
N ILE A 162 11.85 -5.31 7.69
CA ILE A 162 10.62 -4.77 7.14
C ILE A 162 10.12 -5.71 6.06
N PHE A 163 8.85 -6.11 6.16
CA PHE A 163 8.20 -6.98 5.19
C PHE A 163 6.88 -6.37 4.69
N GLU A 164 6.75 -6.27 3.39
CA GLU A 164 5.53 -5.84 2.73
C GLU A 164 4.59 -7.01 2.51
N LEU A 165 3.37 -6.90 3.05
CA LEU A 165 2.29 -7.83 2.74
C LEU A 165 1.48 -7.26 1.56
N GLN A 166 1.38 -8.05 0.51
CA GLN A 166 0.62 -7.72 -0.68
C GLN A 166 -0.85 -8.11 -0.54
N PRO A 167 -1.78 -7.47 -1.27
CA PRO A 167 -3.14 -7.99 -1.43
C PRO A 167 -3.09 -9.46 -1.79
N LEU A 168 -4.00 -10.26 -1.23
CA LEU A 168 -4.07 -11.69 -1.58
C LEU A 168 -4.50 -11.84 -3.03
N ALA A 169 -3.93 -12.83 -3.71
CA ALA A 169 -4.34 -13.16 -5.05
C ALA A 169 -5.80 -13.71 -5.06
N LYS A 170 -6.48 -13.58 -6.18
CA LYS A 170 -7.86 -14.06 -6.35
C LYS A 170 -8.02 -15.53 -5.95
N GLU A 171 -7.08 -16.38 -6.35
CA GLU A 171 -7.08 -17.81 -6.00
C GLU A 171 -6.85 -18.07 -4.50
N ASP A 172 -6.08 -17.21 -3.83
CA ASP A 172 -5.91 -17.26 -2.38
C ASP A 172 -7.24 -16.95 -1.66
N ILE A 173 -7.96 -15.92 -2.11
CA ILE A 173 -9.27 -15.56 -1.57
C ILE A 173 -10.29 -16.68 -1.82
N LYS A 174 -10.34 -17.27 -3.02
CA LYS A 174 -11.19 -18.44 -3.30
C LYS A 174 -10.91 -19.59 -2.35
N THR A 175 -9.63 -19.86 -2.09
CA THR A 175 -9.23 -20.90 -1.13
C THR A 175 -9.77 -20.61 0.27
N LEU A 176 -9.69 -19.34 0.72
CA LEU A 176 -10.22 -18.93 2.03
C LEU A 176 -11.73 -19.00 2.10
N ILE A 177 -12.45 -18.57 1.07
CA ILE A 177 -13.92 -18.66 0.97
C ILE A 177 -14.34 -20.12 0.99
N THR A 178 -13.69 -21.00 0.23
CA THR A 178 -14.00 -22.44 0.18
C THR A 178 -13.80 -23.07 1.56
N ARG A 179 -12.71 -22.76 2.26
CA ARG A 179 -12.52 -23.19 3.65
C ARG A 179 -13.62 -22.65 4.56
N ALA A 180 -14.01 -21.39 4.39
CA ALA A 180 -15.06 -20.75 5.19
C ALA A 180 -16.42 -21.49 5.08
N VAL A 181 -16.80 -21.87 3.88
CA VAL A 181 -18.08 -22.53 3.59
C VAL A 181 -18.08 -24.00 4.03
N TYR A 182 -17.00 -24.74 3.79
CA TYR A 182 -16.99 -26.20 3.90
C TYR A 182 -16.26 -26.78 5.11
N ASP A 183 -15.38 -26.04 5.77
CA ASP A 183 -14.70 -26.51 6.98
C ASP A 183 -15.71 -26.65 8.13
N THR A 184 -15.84 -27.86 8.66
CA THR A 184 -16.79 -28.16 9.74
C THR A 184 -16.26 -27.80 11.13
N VAL A 185 -14.96 -27.54 11.28
CA VAL A 185 -14.32 -27.25 12.58
C VAL A 185 -14.17 -25.76 12.80
N LYS A 186 -13.48 -25.07 11.88
CA LYS A 186 -13.19 -23.63 11.98
C LYS A 186 -14.17 -22.79 11.14
N GLY A 187 -14.74 -23.37 10.09
CA GLY A 187 -15.64 -22.71 9.16
C GLY A 187 -17.11 -22.81 9.53
N MET A 188 -17.93 -22.76 8.50
CA MET A 188 -19.40 -22.85 8.61
C MET A 188 -19.98 -24.12 7.96
N GLY A 189 -19.18 -25.18 7.81
CA GLY A 189 -19.62 -26.43 7.19
C GLY A 189 -20.83 -27.10 7.87
N SER A 190 -21.02 -26.87 9.17
CA SER A 190 -22.19 -27.34 9.93
C SER A 190 -23.52 -26.74 9.45
N TYR A 191 -23.50 -25.60 8.76
CA TYR A 191 -24.70 -24.96 8.18
C TYR A 191 -25.16 -25.62 6.89
N GLN A 192 -24.35 -26.53 6.30
CA GLN A 192 -24.64 -27.18 5.01
C GLN A 192 -24.84 -26.19 3.87
N ALA A 193 -24.06 -25.09 3.90
CA ALA A 193 -24.10 -24.09 2.86
C ALA A 193 -23.33 -24.55 1.60
N VAL A 194 -23.77 -24.06 0.45
CA VAL A 194 -23.08 -24.19 -0.83
C VAL A 194 -22.93 -22.80 -1.45
N ILE A 195 -21.82 -22.57 -2.12
CA ILE A 195 -21.59 -21.33 -2.85
C ILE A 195 -21.53 -21.63 -4.35
N ASP A 196 -22.26 -20.86 -5.14
CA ASP A 196 -22.22 -20.96 -6.59
C ASP A 196 -20.89 -20.43 -7.14
N GLU A 197 -20.40 -20.99 -8.26
CA GLU A 197 -19.07 -20.64 -8.79
C GLU A 197 -18.96 -19.16 -9.15
N ASP A 198 -20.01 -18.57 -9.71
CA ASP A 198 -20.06 -17.14 -10.04
C ASP A 198 -20.08 -16.23 -8.80
N ALA A 199 -20.69 -16.67 -7.71
CA ALA A 199 -20.64 -15.99 -6.41
C ALA A 199 -19.25 -16.05 -5.80
N LEU A 200 -18.58 -17.21 -5.88
CA LEU A 200 -17.21 -17.41 -5.43
C LEU A 200 -16.24 -16.52 -6.19
N GLU A 201 -16.33 -16.53 -7.53
CA GLU A 201 -15.52 -15.66 -8.42
C GLU A 201 -15.73 -14.18 -8.11
N PHE A 202 -16.99 -13.78 -7.95
CA PHE A 202 -17.36 -12.40 -7.65
C PHE A 202 -16.80 -11.94 -6.30
N LEU A 203 -16.98 -12.71 -5.22
CA LEU A 203 -16.46 -12.34 -3.89
C LEU A 203 -14.93 -12.28 -3.88
N ALA A 204 -14.26 -13.19 -4.57
CA ALA A 204 -12.82 -13.21 -4.68
C ALA A 204 -12.27 -11.97 -5.40
N ASP A 205 -12.95 -11.53 -6.45
CA ASP A 205 -12.58 -10.37 -7.24
C ASP A 205 -12.85 -9.05 -6.49
N ILE A 206 -14.10 -8.89 -6.02
CA ILE A 206 -14.58 -7.63 -5.43
C ILE A 206 -13.93 -7.30 -4.08
N SER A 207 -13.42 -8.31 -3.37
CA SER A 207 -12.69 -8.11 -2.11
C SER A 207 -11.36 -7.38 -2.29
N GLY A 208 -10.80 -7.35 -3.52
CA GLY A 208 -9.54 -6.66 -3.81
C GLY A 208 -8.34 -7.19 -3.01
N GLY A 209 -8.36 -8.49 -2.65
CA GLY A 209 -7.31 -9.13 -1.84
C GLY A 209 -7.46 -8.94 -0.33
N ASP A 210 -8.58 -8.38 0.14
CA ASP A 210 -8.93 -8.29 1.57
C ASP A 210 -9.71 -9.54 2.01
N ALA A 211 -9.02 -10.48 2.67
CA ALA A 211 -9.62 -11.70 3.19
C ALA A 211 -10.73 -11.44 4.21
N ARG A 212 -10.60 -10.40 5.04
CA ARG A 212 -11.60 -10.08 6.07
C ARG A 212 -12.91 -9.67 5.43
N SER A 213 -12.86 -8.83 4.41
CA SER A 213 -14.05 -8.40 3.66
C SER A 213 -14.76 -9.59 3.01
N ALA A 214 -14.02 -10.48 2.34
CA ALA A 214 -14.58 -11.68 1.71
C ALA A 214 -15.22 -12.64 2.74
N LEU A 215 -14.53 -12.92 3.84
CA LEU A 215 -15.03 -13.84 4.88
C LEU A 215 -16.25 -13.30 5.61
N ASN A 216 -16.29 -11.99 5.89
CA ASN A 216 -17.46 -11.36 6.50
C ASN A 216 -18.70 -11.43 5.58
N ALA A 217 -18.51 -11.24 4.26
CA ALA A 217 -19.60 -11.37 3.30
C ALA A 217 -20.15 -12.81 3.25
N VAL A 218 -19.27 -13.81 3.27
CA VAL A 218 -19.67 -15.23 3.33
C VAL A 218 -20.41 -15.55 4.64
N GLU A 219 -19.89 -15.09 5.78
CA GLU A 219 -20.53 -15.29 7.08
C GLU A 219 -21.94 -14.70 7.10
N LEU A 220 -22.08 -13.45 6.66
CA LEU A 220 -23.38 -12.78 6.58
C LEU A 220 -24.33 -13.52 5.65
N GLY A 221 -23.86 -13.92 4.45
CA GLY A 221 -24.67 -14.66 3.49
C GLY A 221 -25.17 -15.99 4.03
N ILE A 222 -24.35 -16.76 4.75
CA ILE A 222 -24.77 -18.02 5.35
C ILE A 222 -25.78 -17.79 6.49
N LEU A 223 -25.58 -16.76 7.30
CA LEU A 223 -26.45 -16.50 8.46
C LEU A 223 -27.81 -15.90 8.11
N THR A 224 -27.92 -15.21 6.98
CA THR A 224 -29.12 -14.47 6.60
C THR A 224 -29.95 -15.11 5.46
N THR A 225 -29.38 -16.08 4.75
CA THR A 225 -30.09 -16.74 3.64
C THR A 225 -30.91 -17.90 4.14
N GLU A 226 -32.18 -17.95 3.73
CA GLU A 226 -33.07 -19.07 4.02
C GLU A 226 -32.62 -20.36 3.33
N ARG A 227 -32.99 -21.50 3.93
CA ARG A 227 -32.69 -22.79 3.33
C ARG A 227 -33.55 -23.03 2.10
N SER A 228 -32.95 -23.54 1.04
CA SER A 228 -33.65 -23.99 -0.17
C SER A 228 -34.48 -25.26 0.10
N ALA A 229 -35.30 -25.65 -0.84
CA ALA A 229 -36.17 -26.86 -0.75
C ALA A 229 -35.36 -28.15 -0.51
N ASP A 230 -34.07 -28.20 -0.89
CA ASP A 230 -33.15 -29.31 -0.63
C ASP A 230 -32.48 -29.24 0.77
N GLY A 231 -32.90 -28.29 1.60
CA GLY A 231 -32.38 -28.09 2.97
C GLY A 231 -31.05 -27.38 3.07
N LYS A 232 -30.46 -26.99 1.94
CA LYS A 232 -29.14 -26.29 1.90
C LYS A 232 -29.31 -24.78 1.87
N ILE A 233 -28.32 -24.06 2.40
CA ILE A 233 -28.22 -22.63 2.24
C ILE A 233 -27.36 -22.37 0.96
N ARG A 234 -27.92 -21.64 -0.01
CA ARG A 234 -27.27 -21.40 -1.29
C ARG A 234 -26.83 -19.94 -1.40
N ILE A 235 -25.53 -19.72 -1.47
CA ILE A 235 -24.94 -18.40 -1.72
C ILE A 235 -24.86 -18.20 -3.22
N THR A 236 -25.84 -17.50 -3.76
CA THR A 236 -25.91 -17.09 -5.16
C THR A 236 -25.15 -15.78 -5.38
N LEU A 237 -24.96 -15.38 -6.63
CA LEU A 237 -24.35 -14.10 -6.99
C LEU A 237 -25.11 -12.90 -6.40
N ASP A 238 -26.45 -12.97 -6.37
CA ASP A 238 -27.28 -11.89 -5.81
C ASP A 238 -27.05 -11.78 -4.29
N VAL A 239 -27.08 -12.90 -3.56
CA VAL A 239 -26.78 -12.96 -2.12
C VAL A 239 -25.37 -12.43 -1.83
N ALA A 240 -24.37 -12.88 -2.58
CA ALA A 240 -22.98 -12.43 -2.43
C ALA A 240 -22.83 -10.91 -2.62
N SER A 241 -23.54 -10.37 -3.61
CA SER A 241 -23.57 -8.94 -3.91
C SER A 241 -24.18 -8.10 -2.79
N GLU A 242 -25.29 -8.55 -2.23
CA GLU A 242 -25.93 -7.87 -1.10
C GLU A 242 -25.04 -7.89 0.14
N CYS A 243 -24.42 -9.04 0.45
CA CYS A 243 -23.62 -9.22 1.65
C CYS A 243 -22.33 -8.39 1.64
N ILE A 244 -21.73 -8.15 0.48
CA ILE A 244 -20.53 -7.30 0.38
C ILE A 244 -20.88 -5.82 0.20
N GLN A 245 -22.20 -5.49 0.14
CA GLN A 245 -22.72 -4.13 -0.05
C GLN A 245 -22.17 -3.41 -1.29
N LYS A 246 -21.75 -4.17 -2.29
CA LYS A 246 -21.30 -3.67 -3.58
C LYS A 246 -22.23 -4.19 -4.67
N ARG A 247 -22.79 -3.29 -5.48
CA ARG A 247 -23.69 -3.66 -6.58
C ARG A 247 -22.99 -4.57 -7.58
N VAL A 248 -23.64 -5.68 -7.96
CA VAL A 248 -23.27 -6.45 -9.14
C VAL A 248 -23.52 -5.56 -10.35
N VAL A 249 -22.49 -4.94 -10.84
CA VAL A 249 -22.52 -4.48 -12.22
C VAL A 249 -22.26 -5.75 -13.04
N LYS A 250 -23.17 -6.09 -13.96
CA LYS A 250 -22.90 -7.13 -14.97
C LYS A 250 -21.71 -6.71 -15.82
N TYR A 251 -20.52 -6.82 -15.25
CA TYR A 251 -19.29 -6.87 -16.02
C TYR A 251 -19.19 -8.26 -16.62
N ASP A 252 -18.87 -8.32 -17.88
CA ASP A 252 -18.53 -9.58 -18.54
C ASP A 252 -17.50 -10.34 -17.69
N LYS A 253 -17.78 -11.62 -17.47
CA LYS A 253 -17.14 -12.54 -16.50
C LYS A 253 -15.63 -12.79 -16.66
N THR A 254 -14.90 -11.98 -17.42
CA THR A 254 -13.44 -12.11 -17.60
C THR A 254 -12.77 -10.85 -17.06
N GLY A 255 -11.85 -11.01 -16.09
CA GLY A 255 -11.11 -9.92 -15.47
C GLY A 255 -10.30 -9.03 -16.44
N ASP A 256 -10.17 -9.43 -17.70
CA ASP A 256 -9.57 -8.67 -18.79
C ASP A 256 -10.36 -7.38 -19.10
N ASN A 257 -11.70 -7.41 -19.05
CA ASN A 257 -12.53 -6.25 -19.36
C ASN A 257 -12.36 -5.05 -18.39
N HIS A 258 -12.01 -5.31 -17.13
CA HIS A 258 -11.74 -4.25 -16.17
C HIS A 258 -10.43 -3.52 -16.49
N TYR A 259 -9.34 -4.27 -16.65
CA TYR A 259 -8.04 -3.71 -17.03
C TYR A 259 -8.07 -3.06 -18.41
N ASP A 260 -8.83 -3.63 -19.34
CA ASP A 260 -9.03 -3.07 -20.68
C ASP A 260 -9.77 -1.74 -20.65
N THR A 261 -10.81 -1.60 -19.81
CA THR A 261 -11.54 -0.34 -19.63
C THR A 261 -10.64 0.74 -19.04
N ILE A 262 -9.84 0.43 -17.99
CA ILE A 262 -8.88 1.36 -17.41
C ILE A 262 -7.81 1.75 -18.43
N SER A 263 -7.30 0.78 -19.17
CA SER A 263 -6.31 1.01 -20.22
C SER A 263 -6.87 1.89 -21.33
N ALA A 264 -8.10 1.65 -21.78
CA ALA A 264 -8.79 2.45 -22.76
C ALA A 264 -9.04 3.88 -22.27
N PHE A 265 -9.45 4.03 -20.99
CA PHE A 265 -9.62 5.34 -20.33
C PHE A 265 -8.34 6.17 -20.39
N ILE A 266 -7.21 5.60 -19.95
CA ILE A 266 -5.92 6.29 -19.96
C ILE A 266 -5.48 6.61 -21.41
N LYS A 267 -5.61 5.64 -22.31
CA LYS A 267 -5.23 5.82 -23.73
C LYS A 267 -6.08 6.87 -24.43
N SER A 268 -7.36 7.01 -24.07
CA SER A 268 -8.24 8.05 -24.62
C SER A 268 -7.81 9.44 -24.19
N MET A 269 -7.48 9.65 -22.90
CA MET A 269 -6.94 10.93 -22.42
C MET A 269 -5.59 11.23 -23.08
N ARG A 270 -4.69 10.25 -23.17
CA ARG A 270 -3.38 10.35 -23.83
C ARG A 270 -3.53 10.68 -25.32
N GLY A 271 -4.49 10.03 -25.98
CA GLY A 271 -4.78 10.20 -27.39
C GLY A 271 -5.60 11.44 -27.75
N SER A 272 -5.93 12.28 -26.76
CA SER A 272 -6.72 13.53 -26.95
C SER A 272 -8.12 13.28 -27.50
N ASP A 273 -8.77 12.21 -27.09
CA ASP A 273 -10.18 11.90 -27.38
C ASP A 273 -11.03 12.12 -26.11
N PRO A 274 -11.62 13.32 -25.90
CA PRO A 274 -12.42 13.60 -24.72
C PRO A 274 -13.73 12.81 -24.67
N ASP A 275 -14.33 12.47 -25.80
CA ASP A 275 -15.59 11.74 -25.86
C ASP A 275 -15.38 10.28 -25.41
N ALA A 276 -14.35 9.62 -25.93
CA ALA A 276 -13.97 8.29 -25.48
C ALA A 276 -13.55 8.29 -23.99
N ALA A 277 -12.80 9.29 -23.54
CA ALA A 277 -12.37 9.40 -22.16
C ALA A 277 -13.57 9.52 -21.19
N VAL A 278 -14.55 10.36 -21.50
CA VAL A 278 -15.79 10.50 -20.72
C VAL A 278 -16.64 9.23 -20.79
N TYR A 279 -16.71 8.56 -21.94
CA TYR A 279 -17.42 7.28 -22.06
C TYR A 279 -16.82 6.21 -21.16
N TYR A 280 -15.49 6.03 -21.15
CA TYR A 280 -14.84 5.06 -20.28
C TYR A 280 -14.90 5.47 -18.81
N LEU A 281 -14.86 6.76 -18.48
CA LEU A 281 -15.16 7.26 -17.13
C LEU A 281 -16.57 6.82 -16.69
N ALA A 282 -17.59 7.07 -17.51
CA ALA A 282 -18.97 6.68 -17.21
C ALA A 282 -19.09 5.16 -17.05
N LYS A 283 -18.41 4.37 -17.88
CA LYS A 283 -18.38 2.92 -17.79
C LYS A 283 -17.76 2.44 -16.46
N MET A 284 -16.66 3.05 -16.00
CA MET A 284 -16.03 2.75 -14.71
C MET A 284 -16.94 3.16 -13.54
N LEU A 285 -17.54 4.35 -13.57
CA LEU A 285 -18.44 4.83 -12.52
C LEU A 285 -19.70 3.98 -12.43
N TYR A 286 -20.27 3.60 -13.56
CA TYR A 286 -21.44 2.70 -13.62
C TYR A 286 -21.10 1.32 -13.05
N ALA A 287 -19.86 0.87 -13.25
CA ALA A 287 -19.32 -0.36 -12.70
C ALA A 287 -19.05 -0.32 -11.19
N GLY A 288 -19.16 0.86 -10.57
CA GLY A 288 -18.86 1.05 -9.16
C GLY A 288 -17.37 1.11 -8.82
N GLU A 289 -16.52 1.49 -9.80
CA GLU A 289 -15.10 1.72 -9.58
C GLU A 289 -14.87 2.79 -8.50
N ASP A 290 -13.81 2.62 -7.72
CA ASP A 290 -13.44 3.58 -6.70
C ASP A 290 -13.09 4.95 -7.31
N ILE A 291 -13.85 5.99 -6.95
CA ILE A 291 -13.64 7.35 -7.43
C ILE A 291 -12.24 7.89 -7.10
N LYS A 292 -11.63 7.44 -6.02
CA LYS A 292 -10.26 7.80 -5.65
C LYS A 292 -9.24 7.14 -6.56
N PHE A 293 -9.51 5.89 -6.96
CA PHE A 293 -8.69 5.21 -7.96
C PHE A 293 -8.75 5.93 -9.31
N ILE A 294 -9.96 6.29 -9.78
CA ILE A 294 -10.15 7.05 -11.02
C ILE A 294 -9.39 8.39 -10.95
N ALA A 295 -9.55 9.15 -9.85
CA ALA A 295 -8.85 10.42 -9.67
C ALA A 295 -7.32 10.27 -9.71
N ARG A 296 -6.76 9.22 -9.09
CA ARG A 296 -5.32 8.92 -9.19
C ARG A 296 -4.87 8.68 -10.63
N ARG A 297 -5.67 7.98 -11.44
CA ARG A 297 -5.33 7.75 -12.85
C ARG A 297 -5.32 9.03 -13.66
N ILE A 298 -6.23 9.97 -13.37
CA ILE A 298 -6.26 11.30 -14.00
C ILE A 298 -4.99 12.09 -13.62
N MET A 299 -4.60 12.11 -12.33
CA MET A 299 -3.38 12.79 -11.87
C MET A 299 -2.11 12.23 -12.53
N ILE A 300 -2.02 10.91 -12.65
CA ILE A 300 -0.88 10.26 -13.33
C ILE A 300 -0.83 10.68 -14.78
N CYS A 301 -1.95 10.60 -15.52
CA CYS A 301 -2.03 11.00 -16.92
C CYS A 301 -1.69 12.49 -17.12
N ALA A 302 -2.15 13.37 -16.21
CA ALA A 302 -1.80 14.79 -16.23
C ALA A 302 -0.29 15.05 -16.11
N SER A 303 0.43 14.24 -15.32
CA SER A 303 1.88 14.37 -15.15
C SER A 303 2.67 13.63 -16.22
N GLU A 304 2.23 12.44 -16.62
CA GLU A 304 2.94 11.56 -17.55
C GLU A 304 2.77 12.00 -19.02
N ASP A 305 1.52 12.33 -19.42
CA ASP A 305 1.15 12.55 -20.83
C ASP A 305 0.98 14.02 -21.20
N VAL A 306 0.65 14.89 -20.22
CA VAL A 306 0.54 16.35 -20.44
C VAL A 306 1.80 17.07 -19.97
N GLY A 307 2.23 16.78 -18.74
CA GLY A 307 3.46 17.32 -18.17
C GLY A 307 3.54 18.86 -18.23
N ASN A 308 4.68 19.36 -18.66
CA ASN A 308 4.93 20.80 -18.78
C ASN A 308 4.34 21.43 -20.07
N ALA A 309 3.73 20.66 -20.96
CA ALA A 309 2.99 21.23 -22.08
C ALA A 309 1.76 22.03 -21.62
N ASP A 310 1.15 21.61 -20.50
CA ASP A 310 0.15 22.40 -19.75
C ASP A 310 0.26 22.13 -18.24
N PRO A 311 1.02 22.95 -17.49
CA PRO A 311 1.21 22.76 -16.04
C PRO A 311 -0.09 22.81 -15.22
N MET A 312 -1.15 23.41 -15.75
CA MET A 312 -2.46 23.47 -15.08
C MET A 312 -3.16 22.12 -15.04
N ALA A 313 -2.84 21.18 -15.93
CA ALA A 313 -3.48 19.88 -15.97
C ALA A 313 -3.33 19.11 -14.65
N LEU A 314 -2.13 19.10 -14.07
CA LEU A 314 -1.90 18.47 -12.75
C LEU A 314 -2.65 19.21 -11.64
N THR A 315 -2.68 20.54 -11.64
CA THR A 315 -3.41 21.34 -10.66
C THR A 315 -4.90 21.03 -10.69
N VAL A 316 -5.50 20.97 -11.88
CA VAL A 316 -6.92 20.60 -12.07
C VAL A 316 -7.17 19.19 -11.57
N ALA A 317 -6.32 18.22 -11.92
CA ALA A 317 -6.46 16.82 -11.50
C ALA A 317 -6.36 16.65 -9.97
N VAL A 318 -5.43 17.36 -9.31
CA VAL A 318 -5.27 17.35 -7.84
C VAL A 318 -6.48 17.99 -7.17
N SER A 319 -6.94 19.14 -7.65
CA SER A 319 -8.13 19.81 -7.12
C SER A 319 -9.38 18.94 -7.25
N ALA A 320 -9.54 18.26 -8.39
CA ALA A 320 -10.62 17.30 -8.60
C ALA A 320 -10.53 16.12 -7.62
N SER A 321 -9.34 15.55 -7.40
CA SER A 321 -9.13 14.47 -6.43
C SER A 321 -9.55 14.86 -5.02
N GLN A 322 -9.16 16.06 -4.56
CA GLN A 322 -9.55 16.57 -3.24
C GLN A 322 -11.04 16.84 -3.13
N ALA A 323 -11.66 17.35 -4.21
CA ALA A 323 -13.08 17.64 -4.23
C ALA A 323 -13.94 16.38 -4.19
N VAL A 324 -13.60 15.33 -4.95
CA VAL A 324 -14.37 14.08 -4.96
C VAL A 324 -14.32 13.35 -3.62
N GLU A 325 -13.22 13.46 -2.87
CA GLU A 325 -13.13 12.91 -1.51
C GLU A 325 -14.09 13.57 -0.51
N ARG A 326 -14.36 14.85 -0.70
CA ARG A 326 -15.24 15.64 0.19
C ARG A 326 -16.70 15.51 -0.17
N ILE A 327 -17.00 15.41 -1.46
CA ILE A 327 -18.37 15.48 -1.98
C ILE A 327 -18.97 14.08 -2.12
N GLY A 328 -18.21 13.11 -2.66
CA GLY A 328 -18.71 11.76 -2.90
C GLY A 328 -19.68 11.68 -4.09
N MET A 329 -20.22 10.48 -4.33
CA MET A 329 -21.22 10.24 -5.37
C MET A 329 -22.61 10.70 -4.88
N PRO A 330 -23.51 11.13 -5.78
CA PRO A 330 -23.36 11.13 -7.25
C PRO A 330 -22.63 12.32 -7.85
N GLU A 331 -22.42 13.43 -7.13
CA GLU A 331 -21.87 14.68 -7.69
C GLU A 331 -20.40 14.58 -8.10
N ALA A 332 -19.64 13.66 -7.50
CA ALA A 332 -18.24 13.42 -7.86
C ALA A 332 -18.05 13.11 -9.36
N GLN A 333 -19.05 12.53 -10.04
CA GLN A 333 -19.01 12.26 -11.46
C GLN A 333 -18.83 13.53 -12.32
N ILE A 334 -19.40 14.65 -11.88
CA ILE A 334 -19.31 15.94 -12.59
C ILE A 334 -17.88 16.49 -12.49
N ILE A 335 -17.30 16.42 -11.31
CA ILE A 335 -15.93 16.87 -11.04
C ILE A 335 -14.92 16.04 -11.81
N LEU A 336 -15.08 14.71 -11.81
CA LEU A 336 -14.22 13.80 -12.57
C LEU A 336 -14.33 14.05 -14.07
N SER A 337 -15.55 14.30 -14.59
CA SER A 337 -15.76 14.61 -16.00
C SER A 337 -15.04 15.89 -16.42
N GLN A 338 -15.09 16.96 -15.59
CA GLN A 338 -14.36 18.20 -15.85
C GLN A 338 -12.85 17.94 -15.92
N ALA A 339 -12.28 17.20 -14.97
CA ALA A 339 -10.85 16.90 -14.95
C ALA A 339 -10.43 16.03 -16.16
N VAL A 340 -11.22 15.02 -16.50
CA VAL A 340 -10.98 14.14 -17.65
C VAL A 340 -10.98 14.90 -18.96
N THR A 341 -12.00 15.73 -19.18
CA THR A 341 -12.09 16.52 -20.42
C THR A 341 -10.94 17.53 -20.53
N TYR A 342 -10.56 18.17 -19.41
CA TYR A 342 -9.41 19.06 -19.37
C TYR A 342 -8.12 18.32 -19.76
N VAL A 343 -7.80 17.21 -19.09
CA VAL A 343 -6.58 16.43 -19.36
C VAL A 343 -6.60 15.84 -20.79
N ALA A 344 -7.75 15.40 -21.27
CA ALA A 344 -7.89 14.87 -22.64
C ALA A 344 -7.64 15.93 -23.71
N THR A 345 -8.07 17.19 -23.49
CA THR A 345 -7.94 18.27 -24.46
C THR A 345 -6.64 19.09 -24.34
N ALA A 346 -5.90 18.92 -23.24
CA ALA A 346 -4.63 19.60 -23.02
C ALA A 346 -3.57 19.18 -24.05
N PRO A 347 -2.61 20.06 -24.44
CA PRO A 347 -1.46 19.67 -25.24
C PRO A 347 -0.65 18.58 -24.54
N LYS A 348 -0.09 17.65 -25.31
CA LYS A 348 0.59 16.46 -24.78
C LYS A 348 2.10 16.60 -24.84
N SER A 349 2.76 16.21 -23.74
CA SER A 349 4.21 15.98 -23.69
C SER A 349 4.55 14.99 -22.57
N ASN A 350 5.37 14.03 -22.89
CA ASN A 350 5.96 13.10 -21.90
C ASN A 350 7.43 13.43 -21.59
N ALA A 351 7.91 14.62 -21.97
CA ALA A 351 9.31 15.00 -21.81
C ALA A 351 9.79 14.94 -20.35
N ALA A 352 8.95 15.41 -19.42
CA ALA A 352 9.28 15.34 -17.99
C ALA A 352 9.30 13.90 -17.44
N CYS A 353 8.39 13.05 -17.93
CA CYS A 353 8.33 11.62 -17.58
C CYS A 353 9.57 10.88 -18.11
N ASN A 354 9.93 11.06 -19.37
CA ASN A 354 11.14 10.48 -19.96
C ASN A 354 12.40 10.96 -19.22
N ALA A 355 12.47 12.25 -18.89
CA ALA A 355 13.63 12.83 -18.19
C ALA A 355 13.97 12.08 -16.88
N ILE A 356 12.99 11.80 -16.05
CA ILE A 356 13.24 11.08 -14.80
C ILE A 356 13.60 9.61 -15.04
N PHE A 357 12.99 8.93 -16.01
CA PHE A 357 13.31 7.54 -16.31
C PHE A 357 14.74 7.40 -16.87
N ASP A 358 15.14 8.27 -17.79
CA ASP A 358 16.47 8.28 -18.37
C ASP A 358 17.53 8.62 -17.31
N ALA A 359 17.26 9.61 -16.45
CA ALA A 359 18.13 9.93 -15.33
C ALA A 359 18.27 8.77 -14.32
N MET A 360 17.16 8.09 -14.00
CA MET A 360 17.19 6.90 -13.14
C MET A 360 17.95 5.73 -13.76
N ALA A 361 17.89 5.57 -15.08
CA ALA A 361 18.69 4.58 -15.79
C ALA A 361 20.18 4.94 -15.73
N SER A 362 20.56 6.20 -15.98
CA SER A 362 21.94 6.68 -15.85
C SER A 362 22.49 6.45 -14.45
N VAL A 363 21.76 6.81 -13.40
CA VAL A 363 22.18 6.60 -11.99
C VAL A 363 22.39 5.11 -11.65
N LYS A 364 21.64 4.20 -12.26
CA LYS A 364 21.79 2.74 -12.02
C LYS A 364 23.07 2.18 -12.65
N HIS A 365 23.50 2.75 -13.75
CA HIS A 365 24.60 2.20 -14.55
C HIS A 365 25.93 2.93 -14.36
N THR A 366 25.91 4.19 -13.90
CA THR A 366 27.12 5.02 -13.79
C THR A 366 27.32 5.50 -12.36
N LYS A 367 28.48 5.18 -11.77
CA LYS A 367 28.90 5.79 -10.50
C LYS A 367 29.40 7.19 -10.80
N THR A 368 28.81 8.17 -10.15
CA THR A 368 29.14 9.59 -10.36
C THR A 368 29.60 10.24 -9.07
N THR A 369 30.38 11.30 -9.21
CA THR A 369 30.81 12.15 -8.09
C THR A 369 30.28 13.57 -8.31
N VAL A 370 29.67 14.15 -7.29
CA VAL A 370 29.22 15.55 -7.36
C VAL A 370 30.40 16.47 -7.60
N PRO A 371 30.40 17.34 -8.62
CA PRO A 371 31.46 18.28 -8.89
C PRO A 371 31.86 19.11 -7.64
N SER A 372 33.14 19.31 -7.38
CA SER A 372 33.64 19.92 -6.15
C SER A 372 33.06 21.31 -5.86
N HIS A 373 32.85 22.12 -6.89
CA HIS A 373 32.25 23.45 -6.77
C HIS A 373 30.76 23.44 -6.37
N LEU A 374 30.07 22.32 -6.57
CA LEU A 374 28.65 22.13 -6.17
C LEU A 374 28.49 21.45 -4.80
N GLN A 375 29.60 20.95 -4.22
CA GLN A 375 29.53 20.30 -2.92
C GLN A 375 29.31 21.32 -1.81
N ASP A 376 28.63 20.89 -0.71
CA ASP A 376 28.30 21.76 0.41
C ASP A 376 29.55 22.41 1.04
N ALA A 377 29.53 23.74 1.14
CA ALA A 377 30.59 24.54 1.71
C ALA A 377 30.26 25.16 3.08
N HIS A 378 29.10 24.81 3.70
CA HIS A 378 28.62 25.46 4.92
C HIS A 378 29.20 24.91 6.23
N TYR A 379 30.09 23.90 6.18
CA TYR A 379 30.72 23.34 7.37
C TYR A 379 32.19 23.71 7.54
N LYS A 380 32.70 23.74 8.80
CA LYS A 380 34.11 24.04 9.09
C LYS A 380 35.02 23.00 8.43
N GLY A 381 35.90 23.47 7.54
CA GLY A 381 36.85 22.63 6.82
C GLY A 381 36.50 22.32 5.37
N ALA A 382 35.31 22.66 4.91
CA ALA A 382 34.90 22.45 3.52
C ALA A 382 35.88 23.03 2.50
N GLN A 383 36.35 24.24 2.75
CA GLN A 383 37.37 24.92 1.89
C GLN A 383 38.69 24.15 1.81
N LYS A 384 39.14 23.48 2.90
CA LYS A 384 40.36 22.66 2.87
C LYS A 384 40.23 21.43 2.00
N LEU A 385 38.98 20.97 1.77
CA LEU A 385 38.63 19.84 0.91
C LEU A 385 38.31 20.30 -0.52
N GLY A 386 38.33 21.61 -0.80
CA GLY A 386 38.03 22.15 -2.13
C GLY A 386 36.54 22.28 -2.43
N HIS A 387 35.67 22.06 -1.42
CA HIS A 387 34.22 22.08 -1.61
C HIS A 387 33.71 23.51 -1.79
N GLY A 388 32.83 23.70 -2.77
CA GLY A 388 32.24 25.00 -3.10
C GLY A 388 33.16 26.02 -3.76
N ILE A 389 34.44 25.68 -3.97
CA ILE A 389 35.39 26.62 -4.60
C ILE A 389 35.09 26.72 -6.09
N GLY A 390 34.92 27.96 -6.57
CA GLY A 390 34.65 28.24 -7.98
C GLY A 390 33.17 28.21 -8.37
N TYR A 391 32.25 27.96 -7.42
CA TYR A 391 30.81 28.06 -7.69
C TYR A 391 30.41 29.48 -8.09
N LYS A 392 29.75 29.61 -9.22
CA LYS A 392 29.20 30.86 -9.71
C LYS A 392 27.72 30.97 -9.32
N TYR A 393 27.38 31.95 -8.46
CA TYR A 393 26.03 32.18 -8.02
C TYR A 393 25.19 32.84 -9.13
N ALA A 394 24.28 32.12 -9.73
CA ALA A 394 23.55 32.53 -10.93
C ALA A 394 22.80 33.86 -10.78
N HIS A 395 22.30 34.20 -9.60
CA HIS A 395 21.60 35.47 -9.33
C HIS A 395 22.51 36.72 -9.46
N ASN A 396 23.82 36.57 -9.52
CA ASN A 396 24.75 37.67 -9.75
C ASN A 396 24.98 37.99 -11.26
N TYR A 397 24.33 37.24 -12.15
CA TYR A 397 24.52 37.35 -13.59
C TYR A 397 23.22 37.77 -14.28
N PRO A 398 23.29 38.31 -15.53
CA PRO A 398 22.12 38.66 -16.32
C PRO A 398 21.17 37.48 -16.45
N HIS A 399 19.88 37.75 -16.45
CA HIS A 399 18.83 36.73 -16.52
C HIS A 399 18.90 35.63 -15.46
N HIS A 400 19.71 35.81 -14.40
CA HIS A 400 20.01 34.82 -13.37
C HIS A 400 20.55 33.51 -13.96
N TYR A 401 21.34 33.62 -15.03
CA TYR A 401 21.96 32.51 -15.73
C TYR A 401 23.45 32.71 -15.87
N VAL A 402 24.20 31.64 -15.71
CA VAL A 402 25.66 31.61 -15.97
C VAL A 402 26.03 30.20 -16.42
N GLU A 403 26.86 30.13 -17.44
CA GLU A 403 27.37 28.85 -17.89
C GLU A 403 28.37 28.30 -16.87
N GLN A 404 28.01 27.15 -16.31
CA GLN A 404 28.87 26.32 -15.48
C GLN A 404 28.42 24.88 -15.57
N GLN A 405 29.29 23.95 -15.22
CA GLN A 405 28.97 22.53 -15.20
C GLN A 405 28.17 22.20 -13.95
N TYR A 406 27.01 21.57 -14.14
CA TYR A 406 26.15 21.06 -13.05
C TYR A 406 26.14 19.53 -12.97
N LEU A 407 26.31 18.84 -14.10
CA LEU A 407 26.38 17.39 -14.13
C LEU A 407 27.76 16.89 -13.72
N PRO A 408 27.86 15.72 -13.08
CA PRO A 408 29.12 15.02 -12.86
C PRO A 408 29.93 14.84 -14.13
N ASP A 409 31.28 14.78 -13.97
CA ASP A 409 32.19 14.62 -15.09
C ASP A 409 31.91 13.39 -15.93
N GLU A 410 31.46 12.32 -15.28
CA GLU A 410 31.19 11.04 -15.91
C GLU A 410 29.99 11.06 -16.86
N ILE A 411 29.11 12.07 -16.72
CA ILE A 411 27.87 12.21 -17.51
C ILE A 411 27.67 13.61 -18.07
N VAL A 412 28.73 14.43 -18.16
CA VAL A 412 28.73 15.83 -18.61
C VAL A 412 28.18 15.90 -20.00
N GLY A 413 27.54 15.62 -20.68
CA GLY A 413 26.99 15.73 -22.04
C GLY A 413 25.61 15.10 -22.16
N GLU A 414 25.17 14.41 -21.12
CA GLU A 414 23.84 13.81 -21.12
C GLU A 414 22.75 14.89 -21.06
N LYS A 415 21.63 14.59 -21.73
CA LYS A 415 20.45 15.45 -21.74
C LYS A 415 19.26 14.61 -21.37
N PHE A 416 18.71 14.87 -20.20
CA PHE A 416 17.54 14.15 -19.70
C PHE A 416 16.23 14.85 -20.07
N TYR A 417 16.14 16.17 -19.95
CA TYR A 417 14.95 16.94 -20.28
C TYR A 417 15.07 17.61 -21.63
N VAL A 418 14.24 17.19 -22.55
CA VAL A 418 14.15 17.74 -23.92
C VAL A 418 12.71 18.23 -24.14
N PRO A 419 12.43 19.54 -23.94
CA PRO A 419 11.08 20.08 -24.12
C PRO A 419 10.57 19.87 -25.53
N SER A 420 9.27 19.54 -25.64
CA SER A 420 8.57 19.40 -26.93
C SER A 420 8.27 20.77 -27.56
N GLU A 421 7.62 20.76 -28.73
CA GLU A 421 7.08 21.94 -29.36
C GLU A 421 5.61 22.22 -28.99
N ASN A 422 5.05 21.46 -28.03
CA ASN A 422 3.65 21.53 -27.68
C ASN A 422 3.40 22.42 -26.44
N GLY A 423 2.37 23.25 -26.54
CA GLY A 423 1.90 24.08 -25.43
C GLY A 423 3.01 24.94 -24.81
N HIS A 424 3.03 24.99 -23.49
CA HIS A 424 4.00 25.80 -22.72
C HIS A 424 5.46 25.30 -22.85
N GLU A 425 5.71 24.08 -23.24
CA GLU A 425 7.10 23.61 -23.44
C GLU A 425 7.80 24.31 -24.61
N LYS A 426 7.06 24.81 -25.59
CA LYS A 426 7.62 25.68 -26.63
C LYS A 426 8.20 26.97 -26.04
N GLU A 427 7.49 27.60 -25.11
CA GLU A 427 7.94 28.81 -24.41
C GLU A 427 9.17 28.52 -23.54
N ILE A 428 9.16 27.39 -22.84
CA ILE A 428 10.33 26.90 -22.04
C ILE A 428 11.55 26.76 -22.96
N LYS A 429 11.39 26.14 -24.12
CA LYS A 429 12.47 25.93 -25.09
C LYS A 429 13.04 27.25 -25.64
N GLU A 430 12.16 28.19 -25.97
CA GLU A 430 12.54 29.53 -26.42
C GLU A 430 13.26 30.29 -25.33
N TRP A 431 12.77 30.24 -24.06
CA TRP A 431 13.41 30.86 -22.93
C TRP A 431 14.80 30.26 -22.64
N MET A 432 14.93 28.93 -22.62
CA MET A 432 16.21 28.26 -22.40
C MET A 432 17.24 28.60 -23.49
N ARG A 433 16.81 28.80 -24.71
CA ARG A 433 17.67 29.28 -25.81
C ARG A 433 18.09 30.72 -25.59
N TYR A 434 17.12 31.60 -25.32
CA TYR A 434 17.36 33.04 -25.10
C TYR A 434 18.39 33.32 -24.01
N ILE A 435 18.27 32.68 -22.84
CA ILE A 435 19.23 32.90 -21.72
C ILE A 435 20.64 32.40 -22.02
N ARG A 436 20.80 31.41 -22.92
CA ARG A 436 22.12 30.91 -23.34
C ARG A 436 22.78 31.83 -24.37
N GLU A 437 22.00 32.44 -25.22
CA GLU A 437 22.50 33.34 -26.29
C GLU A 437 22.78 34.75 -25.75
N ASN A 438 22.22 35.14 -24.60
CA ASN A 438 22.34 36.51 -24.03
C ASN A 438 22.98 36.50 -22.63
N GLN A 439 24.08 35.76 -22.46
CA GLN A 439 24.87 35.69 -21.22
C GLN A 439 25.56 36.98 -20.92
#